data_d0c82470de7de878aa231d4e97860c82
#
_entry.id   d0c82470de7de878aa231d4e97860c82
#
_cell.length_a   1.000
_cell.length_b   1.000
_cell.length_c   1.000
_cell.angle_alpha   90.00
_cell.angle_beta   90.00
_cell.angle_gamma   90.00
#
_symmetry.space_group_name_H-M   'P 1'
#
loop_
_entity.id
_entity.type
_entity.pdbx_description
1 polymer ?
#
loop_
_entity_poly.entity_id
_entity_poly.type
_entity_poly.pdbx_seq_one_letter_code
_entity_poly.pdbx_strand_id
1 'polypeptide(L)'
;MRPEVVLPQILFLFGVGFLFANLKVVADLIRFRVRKASALLVWQNPKPRFYGFSLALGVVLGLLLAFKLFVQRRTADQVFGEAMMFVYYGYALPLSTGIARGFYRDGVWSDTGFLRWRQISAVSWREDGPVTLILISRIRQIARRLEVPGNLYGEARRVLRDRIKAHDIHIGGSGLNLGTRDEADAV
;
A
#
# COMPACT_ATOMS: atom_id res chain seq x y z
N MET A 1 -28.67 -24.76 4.25
CA MET A 1 -27.22 -25.02 4.06
C MET A 1 -26.63 -25.39 5.41
N ARG A 2 -25.91 -26.50 5.50
CA ARG A 2 -25.32 -26.94 6.78
C ARG A 2 -24.09 -26.04 7.09
N PRO A 3 -24.06 -25.33 8.22
CA PRO A 3 -22.97 -24.39 8.55
C PRO A 3 -21.60 -25.07 8.63
N GLU A 4 -21.59 -26.36 8.93
CA GLU A 4 -20.38 -27.19 9.01
C GLU A 4 -19.61 -27.33 7.69
N VAL A 5 -20.29 -27.18 6.55
CA VAL A 5 -19.66 -27.29 5.22
C VAL A 5 -19.28 -25.91 4.68
N VAL A 6 -20.03 -24.87 5.02
CA VAL A 6 -19.87 -23.52 4.48
C VAL A 6 -18.66 -22.82 5.12
N LEU A 7 -18.46 -22.98 6.42
CA LEU A 7 -17.39 -22.29 7.15
C LEU A 7 -15.98 -22.66 6.66
N PRO A 8 -15.62 -23.95 6.45
CA PRO A 8 -14.31 -24.31 5.90
C PRO A 8 -14.06 -23.75 4.50
N GLN A 9 -15.09 -23.69 3.64
CA GLN A 9 -14.97 -23.13 2.30
C GLN A 9 -14.69 -21.62 2.33
N ILE A 10 -15.38 -20.90 3.21
CA ILE A 10 -15.16 -19.46 3.41
C ILE A 10 -13.73 -19.23 3.93
N LEU A 11 -13.29 -19.98 4.93
CA LEU A 11 -11.93 -19.87 5.48
C LEU A 11 -10.87 -20.18 4.43
N PHE A 12 -11.09 -21.17 3.57
CA PHE A 12 -10.20 -21.49 2.47
C PHE A 12 -10.12 -20.32 1.46
N LEU A 13 -11.27 -19.74 1.09
CA LEU A 13 -11.31 -18.60 0.17
C LEU A 13 -10.58 -17.38 0.75
N PHE A 14 -10.78 -17.07 2.03
CA PHE A 14 -9.99 -16.06 2.74
C PHE A 14 -8.51 -16.40 2.72
N GLY A 15 -8.14 -17.65 2.96
CA GLY A 15 -6.76 -18.13 2.90
C GLY A 15 -6.10 -17.84 1.54
N VAL A 16 -6.80 -18.09 0.45
CA VAL A 16 -6.33 -17.76 -0.91
C VAL A 16 -6.13 -16.25 -1.07
N GLY A 17 -7.08 -15.42 -0.62
CA GLY A 17 -6.94 -13.96 -0.65
C GLY A 17 -5.72 -13.47 0.14
N PHE A 18 -5.52 -14.01 1.36
CA PHE A 18 -4.35 -13.68 2.18
C PHE A 18 -3.04 -14.21 1.61
N LEU A 19 -3.04 -15.35 0.91
CA LEU A 19 -1.87 -15.85 0.19
C LEU A 19 -1.41 -14.80 -0.85
N PHE A 20 -2.32 -14.29 -1.67
CA PHE A 20 -1.98 -13.23 -2.64
C PHE A 20 -1.50 -11.94 -1.96
N ALA A 21 -2.11 -11.56 -0.83
CA ALA A 21 -1.67 -10.40 -0.06
C ALA A 21 -0.24 -10.60 0.48
N ASN A 22 0.07 -11.78 1.04
CA ASN A 22 1.39 -12.15 1.53
C ASN A 22 2.43 -12.10 0.40
N LEU A 23 2.13 -12.72 -0.74
CA LEU A 23 3.01 -12.71 -1.91
C LEU A 23 3.28 -11.30 -2.42
N LYS A 24 2.25 -10.43 -2.43
CA LYS A 24 2.41 -9.02 -2.79
C LYS A 24 3.36 -8.31 -1.83
N VAL A 25 3.21 -8.49 -0.51
CA VAL A 25 4.09 -7.86 0.49
C VAL A 25 5.53 -8.34 0.32
N VAL A 26 5.75 -9.64 0.12
CA VAL A 26 7.09 -10.19 -0.14
C VAL A 26 7.70 -9.58 -1.41
N ALA A 27 6.93 -9.52 -2.49
CA ALA A 27 7.39 -8.90 -3.74
C ALA A 27 7.75 -7.42 -3.57
N ASP A 28 6.93 -6.67 -2.82
CA ASP A 28 7.18 -5.26 -2.52
C ASP A 28 8.43 -5.10 -1.63
N LEU A 29 8.63 -5.98 -0.65
CA LEU A 29 9.82 -5.98 0.21
C LEU A 29 11.11 -6.25 -0.58
N ILE A 30 11.09 -7.24 -1.49
CA ILE A 30 12.21 -7.53 -2.38
C ILE A 30 12.51 -6.33 -3.27
N ARG A 31 11.48 -5.75 -3.89
CA ARG A 31 11.63 -4.55 -4.73
C ARG A 31 12.20 -3.37 -3.94
N PHE A 32 11.76 -3.19 -2.70
CA PHE A 32 12.26 -2.15 -1.81
C PHE A 32 13.74 -2.36 -1.48
N ARG A 33 14.15 -3.59 -1.08
CA ARG A 33 15.54 -3.90 -0.78
C ARG A 33 16.49 -3.61 -1.95
N VAL A 34 16.09 -4.03 -3.15
CA VAL A 34 16.87 -3.78 -4.38
C VAL A 34 17.01 -2.28 -4.67
N ARG A 35 15.97 -1.49 -4.40
CA ARG A 35 15.95 -0.05 -4.71
C ARG A 35 16.44 0.85 -3.58
N LYS A 36 16.66 0.32 -2.39
CA LYS A 36 17.07 1.11 -1.22
C LYS A 36 18.32 1.95 -1.50
N ALA A 37 19.28 1.42 -2.25
CA ALA A 37 20.49 2.14 -2.65
C ALA A 37 20.25 3.31 -3.61
N SER A 38 19.11 3.36 -4.30
CA SER A 38 18.73 4.44 -5.23
C SER A 38 17.81 5.49 -4.61
N ALA A 39 17.63 5.47 -3.30
CA ALA A 39 16.80 6.43 -2.58
C ALA A 39 17.38 7.84 -2.68
N LEU A 40 16.53 8.82 -3.03
CA LEU A 40 16.88 10.23 -3.09
C LEU A 40 16.38 10.97 -1.84
N LEU A 41 15.10 10.79 -1.54
CA LEU A 41 14.44 11.35 -0.37
C LEU A 41 13.38 10.37 0.09
N VAL A 42 13.55 9.81 1.28
CA VAL A 42 12.66 8.77 1.82
C VAL A 42 12.32 9.04 3.28
N TRP A 43 11.14 8.60 3.68
CA TRP A 43 10.67 8.69 5.06
C TRP A 43 9.88 7.44 5.43
N GLN A 44 9.79 7.20 6.73
CA GLN A 44 9.02 6.08 7.24
C GLN A 44 7.51 6.37 7.13
N ASN A 45 6.79 5.34 6.76
CA ASN A 45 5.33 5.40 6.73
C ASN A 45 4.78 5.43 8.17
N PRO A 46 3.81 6.30 8.49
CA PRO A 46 3.11 6.22 9.76
C PRO A 46 2.43 4.86 9.90
N LYS A 47 2.47 4.30 11.11
CA LYS A 47 1.81 3.02 11.40
C LYS A 47 0.30 3.17 11.15
N PRO A 48 -0.36 2.14 10.56
CA PRO A 48 -1.82 2.15 10.39
C PRO A 48 -2.54 2.38 11.72
N ARG A 49 -3.70 3.04 11.71
CA ARG A 49 -4.46 3.36 12.92
C ARG A 49 -4.76 2.14 13.81
N PHE A 50 -5.01 1.00 13.20
CA PHE A 50 -5.33 -0.26 13.90
C PHE A 50 -4.14 -1.23 13.95
N TYR A 51 -2.90 -0.73 13.90
CA TYR A 51 -1.71 -1.60 13.86
C TYR A 51 -1.61 -2.51 15.09
N GLY A 52 -1.83 -1.96 16.30
CA GLY A 52 -1.80 -2.74 17.55
C GLY A 52 -2.88 -3.83 17.58
N PHE A 53 -4.10 -3.50 17.16
CA PHE A 53 -5.18 -4.47 17.02
C PHE A 53 -4.84 -5.59 16.02
N SER A 54 -4.25 -5.23 14.89
CA SER A 54 -3.83 -6.20 13.89
C SER A 54 -2.76 -7.17 14.40
N LEU A 55 -1.81 -6.67 15.21
CA LEU A 55 -0.83 -7.54 15.86
C LEU A 55 -1.46 -8.45 16.90
N ALA A 56 -2.37 -7.94 17.73
CA ALA A 56 -3.11 -8.76 18.69
C ALA A 56 -3.90 -9.87 17.97
N LEU A 57 -4.55 -9.55 16.85
CA LEU A 57 -5.22 -10.54 16.01
C LEU A 57 -4.25 -11.60 15.48
N GLY A 58 -3.03 -11.19 15.06
CA GLY A 58 -1.97 -12.11 14.68
C GLY A 58 -1.60 -13.08 15.80
N VAL A 59 -1.44 -12.59 17.04
CA VAL A 59 -1.16 -13.45 18.21
C VAL A 59 -2.29 -14.45 18.45
N VAL A 60 -3.54 -13.98 18.45
CA VAL A 60 -4.72 -14.84 18.64
C VAL A 60 -4.81 -15.93 17.57
N LEU A 61 -4.60 -15.55 16.30
CA LEU A 61 -4.57 -16.50 15.19
C LEU A 61 -3.43 -17.53 15.33
N GLY A 62 -2.26 -17.10 15.79
CA GLY A 62 -1.14 -18.00 16.05
C GLY A 62 -1.43 -19.01 17.15
N LEU A 63 -2.04 -18.58 18.26
CA LEU A 63 -2.47 -19.47 19.34
C LEU A 63 -3.55 -20.44 18.87
N LEU A 64 -4.54 -19.96 18.12
CA LEU A 64 -5.58 -20.80 17.54
C LEU A 64 -5.01 -21.85 16.59
N LEU A 65 -4.07 -21.45 15.73
CA LEU A 65 -3.38 -22.33 14.80
C LEU A 65 -2.59 -23.40 15.54
N ALA A 66 -1.82 -23.02 16.57
CA ALA A 66 -1.09 -23.96 17.41
C ALA A 66 -2.03 -24.96 18.09
N PHE A 67 -3.13 -24.49 18.67
CA PHE A 67 -4.13 -25.35 19.28
C PHE A 67 -4.71 -26.36 18.29
N LYS A 68 -5.09 -25.91 17.09
CA LYS A 68 -5.63 -26.79 16.05
C LYS A 68 -4.62 -27.84 15.58
N LEU A 69 -3.36 -27.48 15.39
CA LEU A 69 -2.31 -28.39 14.93
C LEU A 69 -1.88 -29.38 16.02
N PHE A 70 -1.61 -28.91 17.24
CA PHE A 70 -1.02 -29.74 18.29
C PHE A 70 -2.04 -30.49 19.12
N VAL A 71 -3.19 -29.85 19.43
CA VAL A 71 -4.23 -30.48 20.28
C VAL A 71 -5.26 -31.21 19.44
N GLN A 72 -5.83 -30.55 18.42
CA GLN A 72 -6.86 -31.16 17.58
C GLN A 72 -6.29 -32.04 16.45
N ARG A 73 -4.97 -32.09 16.28
CA ARG A 73 -4.29 -32.91 15.25
C ARG A 73 -4.82 -32.62 13.82
N ARG A 74 -5.26 -31.39 13.55
CA ARG A 74 -5.74 -31.00 12.22
C ARG A 74 -4.59 -31.01 11.22
N THR A 75 -4.89 -31.34 9.96
CA THR A 75 -3.94 -31.33 8.86
C THR A 75 -3.73 -29.92 8.32
N ALA A 76 -2.62 -29.67 7.64
CA ALA A 76 -2.24 -28.34 7.14
C ALA A 76 -3.26 -27.74 6.15
N ASP A 77 -3.92 -28.59 5.36
CA ASP A 77 -4.98 -28.18 4.43
C ASP A 77 -6.23 -27.65 5.17
N GLN A 78 -6.56 -28.25 6.31
CA GLN A 78 -7.72 -27.86 7.13
C GLN A 78 -7.52 -26.52 7.86
N VAL A 79 -6.28 -26.11 8.08
CA VAL A 79 -5.93 -24.84 8.76
C VAL A 79 -5.30 -23.81 7.82
N PHE A 80 -5.35 -24.07 6.52
CA PHE A 80 -4.72 -23.21 5.52
C PHE A 80 -5.17 -21.74 5.61
N GLY A 81 -6.47 -21.49 5.79
CA GLY A 81 -7.03 -20.15 5.90
C GLY A 81 -6.46 -19.38 7.08
N GLU A 82 -6.48 -19.98 8.27
CA GLU A 82 -5.97 -19.40 9.50
C GLU A 82 -4.45 -19.20 9.43
N ALA A 83 -3.72 -20.15 8.83
CA ALA A 83 -2.29 -20.05 8.64
C ALA A 83 -1.92 -18.86 7.75
N MET A 84 -2.60 -18.64 6.63
CA MET A 84 -2.35 -17.50 5.74
C MET A 84 -2.70 -16.16 6.40
N MET A 85 -3.79 -16.09 7.18
CA MET A 85 -4.13 -14.92 7.98
C MET A 85 -3.08 -14.65 9.07
N PHE A 86 -2.62 -15.68 9.78
CA PHE A 86 -1.55 -15.56 10.76
C PHE A 86 -0.26 -15.01 10.14
N VAL A 87 0.17 -15.55 9.00
CA VAL A 87 1.35 -15.05 8.27
C VAL A 87 1.17 -13.59 7.89
N TYR A 88 -0.02 -13.18 7.47
CA TYR A 88 -0.29 -11.78 7.12
C TYR A 88 -0.19 -10.85 8.32
N TYR A 89 -0.95 -11.12 9.39
CA TYR A 89 -1.02 -10.23 10.55
C TYR A 89 0.23 -10.30 11.44
N GLY A 90 0.82 -11.49 11.57
CA GLY A 90 2.00 -11.71 12.41
C GLY A 90 3.33 -11.30 11.76
N TYR A 91 3.44 -11.39 10.44
CA TYR A 91 4.70 -11.16 9.74
C TYR A 91 4.58 -10.14 8.59
N ALA A 92 3.68 -10.35 7.62
CA ALA A 92 3.65 -9.54 6.42
C ALA A 92 3.30 -8.07 6.73
N LEU A 93 2.32 -7.83 7.58
CA LEU A 93 1.92 -6.47 7.97
C LEU A 93 3.04 -5.72 8.72
N PRO A 94 3.69 -6.28 9.76
CA PRO A 94 4.86 -5.67 10.38
C PRO A 94 6.00 -5.38 9.39
N LEU A 95 6.33 -6.31 8.52
CA LEU A 95 7.37 -6.13 7.51
C LEU A 95 7.01 -5.01 6.50
N SER A 96 5.74 -4.89 6.13
CA SER A 96 5.28 -3.85 5.21
C SER A 96 5.46 -2.43 5.77
N THR A 97 5.38 -2.24 7.09
CA THR A 97 5.61 -0.94 7.73
C THR A 97 7.07 -0.48 7.67
N GLY A 98 8.01 -1.41 7.44
CA GLY A 98 9.42 -1.11 7.23
C GLY A 98 9.76 -0.60 5.82
N ILE A 99 8.80 -0.62 4.89
CA ILE A 99 8.99 -0.10 3.53
C ILE A 99 8.89 1.43 3.57
N ALA A 100 10.02 2.12 3.37
CA ALA A 100 10.05 3.58 3.33
C ALA A 100 9.37 4.11 2.05
N ARG A 101 8.55 5.14 2.22
CA ARG A 101 7.94 5.91 1.12
C ARG A 101 8.86 7.03 0.67
N GLY A 102 8.67 7.53 -0.55
CA GLY A 102 9.41 8.67 -1.05
C GLY A 102 9.89 8.53 -2.47
N PHE A 103 10.92 9.31 -2.79
CA PHE A 103 11.47 9.44 -4.13
C PHE A 103 12.74 8.61 -4.28
N TYR A 104 12.81 7.89 -5.38
CA TYR A 104 13.94 7.06 -5.77
C TYR A 104 14.42 7.50 -7.15
N ARG A 105 15.64 7.11 -7.53
CA ARG A 105 16.19 7.44 -8.85
C ARG A 105 15.26 7.01 -9.98
N ASP A 106 14.63 5.84 -9.86
CA ASP A 106 13.82 5.23 -10.91
C ASP A 106 12.31 5.50 -10.80
N GLY A 107 11.84 6.10 -9.70
CA GLY A 107 10.41 6.29 -9.47
C GLY A 107 10.06 6.77 -8.07
N VAL A 108 8.80 6.60 -7.71
CA VAL A 108 8.22 7.02 -6.44
C VAL A 108 7.59 5.81 -5.74
N TRP A 109 7.85 5.66 -4.45
CA TRP A 109 7.16 4.69 -3.60
C TRP A 109 5.99 5.38 -2.91
N SER A 110 4.78 5.09 -3.40
CA SER A 110 3.52 5.64 -2.88
C SER A 110 2.85 4.67 -1.88
N ASP A 111 1.66 5.01 -1.41
CA ASP A 111 0.81 4.19 -0.54
C ASP A 111 0.49 2.81 -1.11
N THR A 112 0.29 2.73 -2.41
CA THR A 112 -0.12 1.50 -3.12
C THR A 112 1.05 0.72 -3.73
N GLY A 113 2.30 1.21 -3.58
CA GLY A 113 3.52 0.58 -4.07
C GLY A 113 4.37 1.47 -4.97
N PHE A 114 5.34 0.86 -5.64
CA PHE A 114 6.30 1.57 -6.47
C PHE A 114 5.72 1.95 -7.84
N LEU A 115 5.95 3.21 -8.26
CA LEU A 115 5.58 3.74 -9.58
C LEU A 115 6.82 4.33 -10.25
N ARG A 116 7.17 3.85 -11.44
CA ARG A 116 8.30 4.37 -12.19
C ARG A 116 7.98 5.76 -12.74
N TRP A 117 8.96 6.65 -12.86
CA TRP A 117 8.78 8.00 -13.42
C TRP A 117 8.07 7.98 -14.78
N ARG A 118 8.46 7.07 -15.67
CA ARG A 118 7.85 6.92 -17.01
C ARG A 118 6.37 6.52 -16.99
N GLN A 119 5.88 6.01 -15.87
CA GLN A 119 4.48 5.60 -15.68
C GLN A 119 3.61 6.72 -15.11
N ILE A 120 4.21 7.85 -14.76
CA ILE A 120 3.52 9.02 -14.23
C ILE A 120 3.18 9.93 -15.40
N SER A 121 1.90 10.29 -15.55
CA SER A 121 1.43 11.25 -16.55
C SER A 121 1.33 12.66 -15.98
N ALA A 122 0.85 12.77 -14.75
CA ALA A 122 0.67 14.05 -14.09
C ALA A 122 0.87 13.93 -12.58
N VAL A 123 1.21 15.07 -11.98
CA VAL A 123 1.36 15.23 -10.52
C VAL A 123 0.62 16.47 -10.07
N SER A 124 0.01 16.40 -8.89
CA SER A 124 -0.65 17.54 -8.25
C SER A 124 -0.37 17.52 -6.75
N TRP A 125 -0.27 18.70 -6.16
CA TRP A 125 -0.15 18.88 -4.70
C TRP A 125 -1.52 19.20 -4.11
N ARG A 126 -1.85 18.53 -3.02
CA ARG A 126 -2.99 18.85 -2.17
C ARG A 126 -2.46 19.33 -0.83
N GLU A 127 -2.79 20.57 -0.48
CA GLU A 127 -2.31 21.25 0.73
C GLU A 127 -3.43 21.43 1.78
N ASP A 128 -4.67 21.03 1.45
CA ASP A 128 -5.83 21.08 2.37
C ASP A 128 -5.70 19.96 3.42
N GLY A 129 -4.89 20.20 4.46
CA GLY A 129 -4.58 19.23 5.51
C GLY A 129 -3.15 18.68 5.39
N PRO A 130 -2.91 17.37 5.60
CA PRO A 130 -1.58 16.80 5.43
C PRO A 130 -1.14 16.92 3.97
N VAL A 131 0.06 17.48 3.77
CA VAL A 131 0.60 17.70 2.43
C VAL A 131 0.68 16.37 1.68
N THR A 132 -0.08 16.27 0.61
CA THR A 132 -0.22 15.02 -0.14
C THR A 132 0.12 15.25 -1.61
N LEU A 133 1.08 14.49 -2.13
CA LEU A 133 1.37 14.42 -3.55
C LEU A 133 0.46 13.39 -4.20
N ILE A 134 -0.29 13.82 -5.20
CA ILE A 134 -1.15 12.98 -6.02
C ILE A 134 -0.39 12.66 -7.31
N LEU A 135 -0.20 11.38 -7.59
CA LEU A 135 0.49 10.87 -8.77
C LEU A 135 -0.53 10.16 -9.65
N ILE A 136 -0.67 10.60 -10.89
CA ILE A 136 -1.59 9.99 -11.86
C ILE A 136 -0.80 9.03 -12.73
N SER A 137 -1.22 7.76 -12.74
CA SER A 137 -0.59 6.72 -13.55
C SER A 137 -1.03 6.83 -15.01
N ARG A 138 -0.07 6.87 -15.95
CA ARG A 138 -0.30 6.95 -17.39
C ARG A 138 -1.11 5.76 -17.94
N ILE A 139 -0.88 4.55 -17.42
CA ILE A 139 -1.46 3.32 -17.97
C ILE A 139 -2.90 3.11 -17.49
N ARG A 140 -3.20 3.40 -16.22
CA ARG A 140 -4.49 3.08 -15.60
C ARG A 140 -5.30 4.31 -15.21
N GLN A 141 -4.75 5.51 -15.37
CA GLN A 141 -5.31 6.78 -14.89
C GLN A 141 -5.73 6.77 -13.40
N ILE A 142 -5.12 5.87 -12.63
CA ILE A 142 -5.38 5.75 -11.20
C ILE A 142 -4.53 6.76 -10.46
N ALA A 143 -5.18 7.58 -9.64
CA ALA A 143 -4.52 8.48 -8.71
C ALA A 143 -3.94 7.69 -7.53
N ARG A 144 -2.65 7.89 -7.25
CA ARG A 144 -1.96 7.35 -6.08
C ARG A 144 -1.57 8.50 -5.17
N ARG A 145 -1.65 8.27 -3.88
CA ARG A 145 -1.35 9.29 -2.88
C ARG A 145 0.00 9.01 -2.25
N LEU A 146 0.74 10.08 -1.99
CA LEU A 146 1.95 10.05 -1.21
C LEU A 146 1.89 11.19 -0.21
N GLU A 147 1.66 10.88 1.04
CA GLU A 147 1.70 11.83 2.13
C GLU A 147 3.14 12.20 2.42
N VAL A 148 3.44 13.50 2.41
CA VAL A 148 4.79 14.05 2.58
C VAL A 148 4.85 14.76 3.92
N PRO A 149 5.79 14.40 4.82
CA PRO A 149 5.99 15.14 6.06
C PRO A 149 6.29 16.61 5.79
N GLY A 150 5.67 17.52 6.54
CA GLY A 150 5.79 18.97 6.32
C GLY A 150 7.24 19.47 6.36
N ASN A 151 8.09 18.89 7.21
CA ASN A 151 9.52 19.22 7.29
C ASN A 151 10.32 18.82 6.03
N LEU A 152 9.81 17.87 5.23
CA LEU A 152 10.45 17.42 3.99
C LEU A 152 9.81 17.99 2.72
N TYR A 153 8.77 18.84 2.86
CA TYR A 153 8.03 19.37 1.72
C TYR A 153 8.90 20.14 0.74
N GLY A 154 9.78 21.01 1.22
CA GLY A 154 10.68 21.79 0.37
C GLY A 154 11.63 20.93 -0.45
N GLU A 155 12.23 19.91 0.18
CA GLU A 155 13.12 18.96 -0.50
C GLU A 155 12.35 18.08 -1.48
N ALA A 156 11.18 17.59 -1.10
CA ALA A 156 10.29 16.79 -1.95
C ALA A 156 9.93 17.58 -3.22
N ARG A 157 9.61 18.87 -3.09
CA ARG A 157 9.26 19.74 -4.19
C ARG A 157 10.46 19.98 -5.13
N ARG A 158 11.67 20.10 -4.58
CA ARG A 158 12.92 20.24 -5.37
C ARG A 158 13.19 18.98 -6.19
N VAL A 159 13.22 17.80 -5.53
CA VAL A 159 13.46 16.51 -6.19
C VAL A 159 12.42 16.26 -7.28
N LEU A 160 11.14 16.56 -6.98
CA LEU A 160 10.06 16.36 -7.93
C LEU A 160 10.22 17.26 -9.17
N ARG A 161 10.57 18.54 -9.00
CA ARG A 161 10.79 19.49 -10.09
C ARG A 161 11.84 19.01 -11.08
N ASP A 162 12.97 18.50 -10.56
CA ASP A 162 14.06 18.00 -11.39
C ASP A 162 13.65 16.77 -12.19
N ARG A 163 12.82 15.89 -11.59
CA ARG A 163 12.33 14.68 -12.23
C ARG A 163 11.21 14.94 -13.24
N ILE A 164 10.36 15.91 -12.98
CA ILE A 164 9.30 16.35 -13.91
C ILE A 164 9.91 16.83 -15.22
N LYS A 165 10.93 17.69 -15.16
CA LYS A 165 11.63 18.20 -16.34
C LYS A 165 12.30 17.07 -17.15
N ALA A 166 12.84 16.05 -16.46
CA ALA A 166 13.55 14.95 -17.09
C ALA A 166 12.62 13.91 -17.75
N HIS A 167 11.33 13.87 -17.41
CA HIS A 167 10.42 12.81 -17.84
C HIS A 167 9.13 13.29 -18.50
N ASP A 168 9.03 14.58 -18.82
CA ASP A 168 7.83 15.19 -19.45
C ASP A 168 6.52 14.86 -18.70
N ILE A 169 6.52 15.18 -17.42
CA ILE A 169 5.37 14.96 -16.53
C ILE A 169 4.60 16.28 -16.41
N HIS A 170 3.30 16.25 -16.63
CA HIS A 170 2.45 17.43 -16.49
C HIS A 170 2.23 17.77 -15.00
N ILE A 171 2.38 19.05 -14.66
CA ILE A 171 2.01 19.57 -13.34
C ILE A 171 0.55 20.02 -13.46
N GLY A 172 -0.37 19.28 -12.82
CA GLY A 172 -1.73 19.76 -12.61
C GLY A 172 -1.70 20.97 -11.67
N GLY A 173 -2.20 22.10 -12.11
CA GLY A 173 -2.42 23.26 -11.26
C GLY A 173 -3.32 22.89 -10.07
N SER A 174 -3.26 23.65 -8.99
CA SER A 174 -3.96 23.43 -7.74
C SER A 174 -5.43 23.05 -7.96
N GLY A 175 -5.77 21.80 -7.58
CA GLY A 175 -7.12 21.26 -7.64
C GLY A 175 -7.43 20.66 -9.01
N LEU A 176 -7.44 19.33 -9.07
CA LEU A 176 -8.29 18.63 -10.02
C LEU A 176 -9.72 19.06 -9.67
N ASN A 177 -10.24 20.04 -10.42
CA ASN A 177 -11.64 20.43 -10.37
C ASN A 177 -12.43 19.27 -11.00
N LEU A 178 -12.69 18.24 -10.22
CA LEU A 178 -13.59 17.15 -10.58
C LEU A 178 -15.03 17.67 -10.46
N GLY A 179 -15.42 18.49 -11.47
CA GLY A 179 -16.82 18.86 -11.69
C GLY A 179 -17.36 19.92 -10.74
N THR A 180 -17.04 21.17 -10.96
CA THR A 180 -18.10 22.17 -11.00
C THR A 180 -18.79 21.99 -12.34
N ARG A 181 -19.96 21.42 -12.30
CA ARG A 181 -20.94 21.39 -13.40
C ARG A 181 -21.09 22.82 -13.88
N ASP A 182 -20.79 23.06 -15.15
CA ASP A 182 -20.89 24.37 -15.75
C ASP A 182 -22.28 24.95 -15.48
N GLU A 183 -22.32 26.11 -14.84
CA GLU A 183 -23.43 27.05 -14.90
C GLU A 183 -23.47 27.69 -16.29
N ALA A 184 -23.63 26.90 -17.32
CA ALA A 184 -23.72 27.36 -18.69
C ALA A 184 -25.11 27.08 -19.33
N ASP A 185 -26.13 26.86 -18.49
CA ASP A 185 -27.55 26.80 -18.95
C ASP A 185 -28.39 27.80 -18.15
N ALA A 186 -28.01 29.09 -18.22
CA ALA A 186 -28.86 30.18 -17.82
C ALA A 186 -28.77 31.30 -18.85
N VAL A 187 -29.43 31.13 -20.00
CA VAL A 187 -30.05 32.19 -20.79
C VAL A 187 -31.27 31.59 -21.49
#